data_f6aa3b9fbda440e6a5c729f4f0e33057
#
_entry.id   f6aa3b9fbda440e6a5c729f4f0e33057
#
_cell.length_a   1.000
_cell.length_b   1.000
_cell.length_c   1.000
_cell.angle_alpha   90.00
_cell.angle_beta   90.00
_cell.angle_gamma   90.00
#
_symmetry.space_group_name_H-M   'P 1'
#
loop_
_entity.id
_entity.type
_entity.pdbx_description
1 polymer ?
#
loop_
_entity_poly.entity_id
_entity_poly.type
_entity_poly.pdbx_seq_one_letter_code
_entity_poly.pdbx_strand_id
1 'polypeptide(L)'
;AQIKTLLDLNHNNKITDEFLINSIKPGQLNELLHPVIDPRTVKTIKSIKGGIAGSTGAAIGRVFFSTPKLLEEYKKAIMHGGDTNLILVLVSSYAEDVKAIEVAQGVVTCEGGFSSHAPVVARSLGKVAMVQPDMKIKGNSFTLAGKTVNEGDYISMNVPYYDDPTLYIGKVELIEPDFKKNGLFDFLEIVEKYIKEFNVRSNADQGRDAILSKDFKADGIGLCRTEHMFFNEKRIMKFREMIIAEDEKERVKALEVLKPMQRSDFYDLFKTMAGKPVTIRLLDAPLHEFLPRSSDSMKEFVKYMQSKKKSLKPAEIQSRCEELAEMNPMLGHRGCRVAVTYPEIYEMQCRAIFEAACMLKKEGIEVVPEIMIPIVMSEQEIKFLKNGKKIEGKEVKGIRDIKDEVLEEYGVSELDYKVGTMIELPAAALSSGSIAEYAEFFSFGTNDLTQTTYGLSRDDSNSFFPDYSLFDLMKNNPFKVLGEPVKELIGISAVRGRLTRPDIKMGLCGEHGANPDNIAFCIEAGLNYVSCSPYAIPLAKLGIAQYNLNKK
;
A
#
# COMPACT_ATOMS: atom_id res chain seq x y z
N ALA A 1 -10.62 26.92 8.01
CA ALA A 1 -11.46 27.89 8.72
C ALA A 1 -12.77 27.24 9.20
N GLN A 2 -13.57 26.62 8.33
CA GLN A 2 -14.92 26.12 8.64
C GLN A 2 -14.93 25.09 9.79
N ILE A 3 -14.04 24.10 9.79
CA ILE A 3 -13.98 23.06 10.85
C ILE A 3 -13.67 23.69 12.20
N LYS A 4 -12.74 24.64 12.27
CA LYS A 4 -12.47 25.37 13.51
C LYS A 4 -13.68 26.11 14.06
N THR A 5 -14.38 26.84 13.20
CA THR A 5 -15.61 27.54 13.61
C THR A 5 -16.65 26.58 14.15
N LEU A 6 -16.83 25.42 13.51
CA LEU A 6 -17.78 24.39 13.99
C LEU A 6 -17.30 23.76 15.32
N LEU A 7 -16.00 23.54 15.50
CA LEU A 7 -15.44 23.09 16.78
C LEU A 7 -15.65 24.10 17.89
N ASP A 8 -15.41 25.38 17.62
CA ASP A 8 -15.65 26.46 18.59
C ASP A 8 -17.12 26.54 18.98
N LEU A 9 -18.04 26.40 18.03
CA LEU A 9 -19.48 26.34 18.32
C LEU A 9 -19.86 25.11 19.15
N ASN A 10 -19.27 23.97 18.88
CA ASN A 10 -19.49 22.74 19.62
C ASN A 10 -18.96 22.84 21.06
N HIS A 11 -17.73 23.30 21.25
CA HIS A 11 -17.12 23.52 22.57
C HIS A 11 -17.93 24.52 23.42
N ASN A 12 -18.59 25.50 22.78
CA ASN A 12 -19.46 26.46 23.45
C ASN A 12 -20.91 25.95 23.59
N ASN A 13 -21.20 24.67 23.34
CA ASN A 13 -22.52 24.05 23.40
C ASN A 13 -23.59 24.75 22.51
N LYS A 14 -23.18 25.35 21.40
CA LYS A 14 -24.09 25.97 20.42
C LYS A 14 -24.58 24.98 19.37
N ILE A 15 -23.79 23.90 19.13
CA ILE A 15 -24.15 22.78 18.25
C ILE A 15 -23.77 21.47 18.96
N THR A 16 -24.48 20.39 18.62
CA THR A 16 -24.21 19.04 19.13
C THR A 16 -23.05 18.38 18.37
N ASP A 17 -22.46 17.34 18.97
CA ASP A 17 -21.48 16.48 18.30
C ASP A 17 -22.06 15.89 16.99
N GLU A 18 -23.32 15.45 17.05
CA GLU A 18 -24.07 14.90 15.90
C GLU A 18 -24.16 15.89 14.73
N PHE A 19 -24.52 17.14 15.04
CA PHE A 19 -24.57 18.20 14.03
C PHE A 19 -23.18 18.48 13.45
N LEU A 20 -22.17 18.58 14.31
CA LEU A 20 -20.79 18.79 13.89
C LEU A 20 -20.31 17.71 12.91
N ILE A 21 -20.46 16.43 13.29
CA ILE A 21 -20.01 15.29 12.49
C ILE A 21 -20.74 15.25 11.14
N ASN A 22 -22.06 15.43 11.13
CA ASN A 22 -22.86 15.37 9.90
C ASN A 22 -22.67 16.59 8.99
N SER A 23 -22.19 17.72 9.53
CA SER A 23 -21.92 18.94 8.76
C SER A 23 -20.60 18.90 7.98
N ILE A 24 -19.69 17.96 8.32
CA ILE A 24 -18.36 17.87 7.69
C ILE A 24 -18.38 16.82 6.59
N LYS A 25 -18.06 17.24 5.38
CA LYS A 25 -17.88 16.34 4.24
C LYS A 25 -16.46 15.77 4.23
N PRO A 26 -16.27 14.52 3.76
CA PRO A 26 -14.94 13.91 3.68
C PRO A 26 -13.88 14.77 2.98
N GLY A 27 -14.24 15.50 1.90
CA GLY A 27 -13.29 16.37 1.21
C GLY A 27 -12.80 17.56 2.02
N GLN A 28 -13.65 18.12 2.89
CA GLN A 28 -13.23 19.21 3.78
C GLN A 28 -12.22 18.70 4.82
N LEU A 29 -12.38 17.46 5.27
CA LEU A 29 -11.43 16.81 6.16
C LEU A 29 -10.10 16.52 5.45
N ASN A 30 -10.17 16.11 4.19
CA ASN A 30 -8.99 15.84 3.39
C ASN A 30 -8.10 17.08 3.17
N GLU A 31 -8.70 18.27 3.07
CA GLU A 31 -7.95 19.54 2.98
C GLU A 31 -7.12 19.83 4.24
N LEU A 32 -7.49 19.28 5.39
CA LEU A 32 -6.71 19.43 6.63
C LEU A 32 -5.51 18.49 6.70
N LEU A 33 -5.51 17.44 5.89
CA LEU A 33 -4.51 16.38 5.91
C LEU A 33 -3.33 16.64 4.98
N HIS A 34 -3.51 17.51 3.98
CA HIS A 34 -2.52 17.76 2.95
C HIS A 34 -2.17 19.24 2.83
N PRO A 35 -0.96 19.58 2.34
CA PRO A 35 -0.64 20.94 1.96
C PRO A 35 -1.65 21.47 0.93
N VAL A 36 -1.99 22.73 1.02
CA VAL A 36 -2.88 23.40 0.08
C VAL A 36 -2.18 24.58 -0.58
N ILE A 37 -2.53 24.87 -1.82
CA ILE A 37 -1.97 26.01 -2.53
C ILE A 37 -2.48 27.32 -1.90
N ASP A 38 -1.57 28.27 -1.67
CA ASP A 38 -1.95 29.62 -1.26
C ASP A 38 -2.61 30.37 -2.43
N PRO A 39 -3.92 30.67 -2.34
CA PRO A 39 -4.66 31.32 -3.44
C PRO A 39 -4.09 32.69 -3.83
N ARG A 40 -3.31 33.32 -2.97
CA ARG A 40 -2.71 34.62 -3.24
C ARG A 40 -1.60 34.56 -4.28
N THR A 41 -0.93 33.40 -4.39
CA THR A 41 0.27 33.20 -5.23
C THR A 41 -0.04 32.71 -6.64
N VAL A 42 -1.26 32.24 -6.91
CA VAL A 42 -1.64 31.68 -8.22
C VAL A 42 -2.00 32.71 -9.28
N LYS A 43 -2.25 33.99 -8.90
CA LYS A 43 -2.83 35.02 -9.80
C LYS A 43 -1.99 35.32 -11.03
N THR A 44 -0.67 35.11 -10.96
CA THR A 44 0.28 35.44 -12.04
C THR A 44 0.82 34.22 -12.75
N ILE A 45 0.48 32.99 -12.29
CA ILE A 45 1.04 31.74 -12.79
C ILE A 45 0.03 31.05 -13.70
N LYS A 46 0.51 30.59 -14.87
CA LYS A 46 -0.35 29.87 -15.82
C LYS A 46 -0.76 28.52 -15.25
N SER A 47 -2.07 28.30 -15.18
CA SER A 47 -2.69 27.04 -14.75
C SER A 47 -3.23 26.25 -15.93
N ILE A 48 -3.14 24.93 -15.87
CA ILE A 48 -3.71 23.96 -16.79
C ILE A 48 -4.55 23.01 -15.97
N LYS A 49 -5.88 23.15 -16.08
CA LYS A 49 -6.85 22.29 -15.37
C LYS A 49 -7.17 21.06 -16.23
N GLY A 50 -7.20 19.90 -15.62
CA GLY A 50 -7.52 18.62 -16.25
C GLY A 50 -6.53 17.52 -15.89
N GLY A 51 -6.77 16.33 -16.41
CA GLY A 51 -6.05 15.11 -16.08
C GLY A 51 -6.80 14.23 -15.08
N ILE A 52 -6.14 13.20 -14.58
CA ILE A 52 -6.72 12.22 -13.65
C ILE A 52 -6.08 12.41 -12.27
N ALA A 53 -6.90 12.59 -11.25
CA ALA A 53 -6.44 12.63 -9.88
C ALA A 53 -5.88 11.25 -9.47
N GLY A 54 -4.60 11.20 -9.13
CA GLY A 54 -3.92 9.99 -8.70
C GLY A 54 -3.84 9.87 -7.19
N SER A 55 -3.27 10.89 -6.55
CA SER A 55 -3.20 11.04 -5.09
C SER A 55 -3.38 12.51 -4.74
N THR A 56 -4.29 12.78 -3.82
CA THR A 56 -4.71 14.14 -3.48
C THR A 56 -3.63 14.92 -2.73
N GLY A 57 -3.67 16.25 -2.87
CA GLY A 57 -2.78 17.18 -2.20
C GLY A 57 -2.25 18.26 -3.12
N ALA A 58 -1.31 19.04 -2.61
CA ALA A 58 -0.57 20.03 -3.40
C ALA A 58 0.94 19.80 -3.25
N ALA A 59 1.67 19.94 -4.33
CA ALA A 59 3.12 19.76 -4.38
C ALA A 59 3.78 20.80 -5.27
N ILE A 60 5.01 21.16 -4.94
CA ILE A 60 5.85 22.05 -5.72
C ILE A 60 7.22 21.43 -5.89
N GLY A 61 7.83 21.58 -7.02
CA GLY A 61 9.21 21.15 -7.20
C GLY A 61 9.76 21.38 -8.61
N ARG A 62 11.06 21.17 -8.71
CA ARG A 62 11.78 21.13 -9.98
C ARG A 62 11.52 19.80 -10.67
N VAL A 63 11.30 19.84 -11.97
CA VAL A 63 10.93 18.67 -12.78
C VAL A 63 12.15 17.85 -13.15
N PHE A 64 12.05 16.53 -12.99
CA PHE A 64 13.02 15.55 -13.49
C PHE A 64 12.30 14.41 -14.21
N PHE A 65 12.91 13.93 -15.31
CA PHE A 65 12.32 12.96 -16.22
C PHE A 65 12.85 11.54 -16.07
N SER A 66 13.74 11.33 -15.11
CA SER A 66 14.25 9.99 -14.80
C SER A 66 14.56 9.82 -13.32
N THR A 67 14.30 8.63 -12.81
CA THR A 67 14.59 8.22 -11.43
C THR A 67 16.06 8.42 -11.05
N PRO A 68 17.07 7.98 -11.83
CA PRO A 68 18.47 8.19 -11.47
C PRO A 68 18.84 9.67 -11.34
N LYS A 69 18.40 10.51 -12.28
CA LYS A 69 18.69 11.95 -12.24
C LYS A 69 18.03 12.65 -11.05
N LEU A 70 16.79 12.33 -10.75
CA LEU A 70 16.10 12.90 -9.60
C LEU A 70 16.80 12.53 -8.30
N LEU A 71 17.19 11.27 -8.13
CA LEU A 71 17.91 10.81 -6.95
C LEU A 71 19.31 11.44 -6.81
N GLU A 72 20.01 11.61 -7.93
CA GLU A 72 21.31 12.31 -7.96
C GLU A 72 21.17 13.77 -7.51
N GLU A 73 20.17 14.47 -8.06
CA GLU A 73 19.91 15.86 -7.71
C GLU A 73 19.46 16.01 -6.24
N TYR A 74 18.61 15.09 -5.76
CA TYR A 74 18.21 15.05 -4.36
C TYR A 74 19.42 14.88 -3.43
N LYS A 75 20.33 13.95 -3.75
CA LYS A 75 21.57 13.75 -2.98
C LYS A 75 22.45 15.01 -3.00
N LYS A 76 22.62 15.64 -4.17
CA LYS A 76 23.37 16.90 -4.29
C LYS A 76 22.75 18.01 -3.45
N ALA A 77 21.43 18.16 -3.50
CA ALA A 77 20.71 19.16 -2.73
C ALA A 77 20.89 18.97 -1.22
N ILE A 78 20.81 17.73 -0.73
CA ILE A 78 21.08 17.44 0.70
C ILE A 78 22.51 17.78 1.10
N MET A 79 23.50 17.37 0.29
CA MET A 79 24.93 17.58 0.62
C MET A 79 25.35 19.04 0.60
N HIS A 80 24.72 19.86 -0.23
CA HIS A 80 25.11 21.27 -0.44
C HIS A 80 24.09 22.28 0.08
N GLY A 81 23.04 21.83 0.78
CA GLY A 81 22.00 22.72 1.32
C GLY A 81 21.07 23.32 0.23
N GLY A 82 20.89 22.60 -0.89
CA GLY A 82 20.04 23.03 -2.00
C GLY A 82 18.54 22.70 -1.81
N ASP A 83 17.73 23.08 -2.80
CA ASP A 83 16.29 22.82 -2.80
C ASP A 83 15.99 21.34 -3.10
N THR A 84 15.41 20.65 -2.14
CA THR A 84 15.01 19.23 -2.21
C THR A 84 13.59 19.05 -2.74
N ASN A 85 12.89 20.12 -3.12
CA ASN A 85 11.56 20.02 -3.70
C ASN A 85 11.65 19.61 -5.17
N LEU A 86 11.41 18.33 -5.44
CA LEU A 86 11.52 17.72 -6.76
C LEU A 86 10.21 17.06 -7.15
N ILE A 87 9.87 17.09 -8.43
CA ILE A 87 8.72 16.40 -9.02
C ILE A 87 9.22 15.44 -10.10
N LEU A 88 8.82 14.19 -9.99
CA LEU A 88 9.11 13.16 -10.97
C LEU A 88 8.07 13.20 -12.09
N VAL A 89 8.52 13.25 -13.34
CA VAL A 89 7.66 13.23 -14.53
C VAL A 89 8.06 12.08 -15.42
N LEU A 90 7.16 11.13 -15.63
CA LEU A 90 7.42 9.90 -16.40
C LEU A 90 6.32 9.64 -17.42
N VAL A 91 6.60 8.83 -18.42
CA VAL A 91 5.56 8.29 -19.30
C VAL A 91 4.69 7.32 -18.49
N SER A 92 5.29 6.31 -17.89
CA SER A 92 4.70 5.35 -16.95
C SER A 92 5.66 5.11 -15.80
N SER A 93 5.17 4.66 -14.65
CA SER A 93 5.99 4.35 -13.48
C SER A 93 6.04 2.86 -13.19
N TYR A 94 7.20 2.40 -12.71
CA TYR A 94 7.49 1.01 -12.38
C TYR A 94 8.04 0.87 -10.96
N ALA A 95 8.27 -0.37 -10.52
CA ALA A 95 8.77 -0.67 -9.18
C ALA A 95 10.11 0.02 -8.84
N GLU A 96 10.97 0.23 -9.84
CA GLU A 96 12.26 0.93 -9.69
C GLU A 96 12.12 2.43 -9.41
N ASP A 97 10.94 3.02 -9.66
CA ASP A 97 10.67 4.44 -9.43
C ASP A 97 10.21 4.75 -8.00
N VAL A 98 9.88 3.74 -7.21
CA VAL A 98 9.37 3.89 -5.83
C VAL A 98 10.26 4.81 -5.00
N LYS A 99 11.57 4.66 -5.12
CA LYS A 99 12.52 5.47 -4.34
C LYS A 99 12.54 6.93 -4.77
N ALA A 100 12.40 7.20 -6.06
CA ALA A 100 12.29 8.57 -6.54
C ALA A 100 10.96 9.20 -6.11
N ILE A 101 9.85 8.44 -6.14
CA ILE A 101 8.55 8.89 -5.64
C ILE A 101 8.63 9.17 -4.13
N GLU A 102 9.38 8.35 -3.38
CA GLU A 102 9.55 8.54 -1.93
C GLU A 102 10.19 9.88 -1.57
N VAL A 103 11.22 10.29 -2.30
CA VAL A 103 11.94 11.56 -2.04
C VAL A 103 11.34 12.75 -2.77
N ALA A 104 10.58 12.53 -3.85
CA ALA A 104 9.87 13.59 -4.56
C ALA A 104 8.71 14.15 -3.73
N GLN A 105 8.30 15.38 -4.05
CA GLN A 105 7.07 15.98 -3.51
C GLN A 105 5.83 15.47 -4.24
N GLY A 106 5.97 15.13 -5.50
CA GLY A 106 4.89 14.60 -6.31
C GLY A 106 5.39 13.88 -7.56
N VAL A 107 4.47 13.19 -8.22
CA VAL A 107 4.71 12.48 -9.48
C VAL A 107 3.62 12.78 -10.50
N VAL A 108 4.04 13.01 -11.75
CA VAL A 108 3.15 13.17 -12.90
C VAL A 108 3.48 12.07 -13.91
N THR A 109 2.47 11.34 -14.37
CA THR A 109 2.64 10.37 -15.48
C THR A 109 1.78 10.74 -16.68
N CYS A 110 2.19 10.36 -17.89
CA CYS A 110 1.39 10.52 -19.10
C CYS A 110 0.36 9.41 -19.22
N GLU A 111 0.74 8.21 -18.83
CA GLU A 111 -0.05 6.99 -18.95
C GLU A 111 -0.48 6.47 -17.58
N GLY A 112 -1.55 5.70 -17.58
CA GLY A 112 -2.12 5.11 -16.39
C GLY A 112 -3.40 5.79 -15.93
N GLY A 113 -3.83 5.48 -14.73
CA GLY A 113 -5.04 6.01 -14.11
C GLY A 113 -4.93 6.02 -12.60
N PHE A 114 -6.04 6.23 -11.92
CA PHE A 114 -6.10 6.27 -10.45
C PHE A 114 -5.47 5.05 -9.77
N SER A 115 -5.57 3.89 -10.39
CA SER A 115 -5.10 2.61 -9.85
C SER A 115 -3.74 2.16 -10.40
N SER A 116 -3.09 2.96 -11.27
CA SER A 116 -1.76 2.65 -11.78
C SER A 116 -0.68 2.79 -10.70
N HIS A 117 0.51 2.28 -10.99
CA HIS A 117 1.59 2.14 -10.01
C HIS A 117 1.97 3.47 -9.33
N ALA A 118 2.19 4.55 -10.07
CA ALA A 118 2.59 5.84 -9.48
C ALA A 118 1.54 6.40 -8.50
N PRO A 119 0.24 6.51 -8.83
CA PRO A 119 -0.80 6.91 -7.88
C PRO A 119 -0.90 6.02 -6.64
N VAL A 120 -0.80 4.69 -6.80
CA VAL A 120 -0.87 3.77 -5.66
C VAL A 120 0.29 3.97 -4.71
N VAL A 121 1.51 4.01 -5.24
CA VAL A 121 2.73 4.26 -4.44
C VAL A 121 2.68 5.65 -3.81
N ALA A 122 2.28 6.67 -4.56
CA ALA A 122 2.18 8.03 -4.04
C ALA A 122 1.19 8.12 -2.86
N ARG A 123 0.02 7.48 -2.96
CA ARG A 123 -0.94 7.42 -1.84
C ARG A 123 -0.36 6.75 -0.60
N SER A 124 0.34 5.63 -0.77
CA SER A 124 0.95 4.92 0.36
C SER A 124 2.05 5.74 1.05
N LEU A 125 2.73 6.59 0.28
CA LEU A 125 3.82 7.45 0.77
C LEU A 125 3.36 8.86 1.17
N GLY A 126 2.06 9.17 1.06
CA GLY A 126 1.52 10.51 1.32
C GLY A 126 2.03 11.57 0.32
N LYS A 127 2.32 11.16 -0.92
CA LYS A 127 2.80 12.03 -2.00
C LYS A 127 1.68 12.37 -2.96
N VAL A 128 1.81 13.50 -3.64
CA VAL A 128 0.83 13.95 -4.64
C VAL A 128 1.07 13.24 -5.96
N ALA A 129 0.01 12.79 -6.63
CA ALA A 129 0.13 12.17 -7.94
C ALA A 129 -1.01 12.60 -8.87
N MET A 130 -0.67 12.82 -10.13
CA MET A 130 -1.65 13.02 -11.19
C MET A 130 -1.22 12.36 -12.48
N VAL A 131 -2.20 12.00 -13.31
CA VAL A 131 -1.96 11.52 -14.67
C VAL A 131 -2.43 12.59 -15.65
N GLN A 132 -1.57 12.95 -16.60
CA GLN A 132 -1.83 13.94 -17.65
C GLN A 132 -1.69 13.30 -19.02
N PRO A 133 -2.77 12.71 -19.58
CA PRO A 133 -2.71 11.99 -20.86
C PRO A 133 -2.33 12.90 -22.06
N ASP A 134 -2.63 14.20 -21.96
CA ASP A 134 -2.32 15.17 -23.02
C ASP A 134 -0.87 15.69 -22.97
N MET A 135 -0.11 15.31 -21.94
CA MET A 135 1.28 15.69 -21.78
C MET A 135 2.16 14.87 -22.73
N LYS A 136 3.02 15.54 -23.48
CA LYS A 136 3.98 14.90 -24.39
C LYS A 136 5.40 15.10 -23.89
N ILE A 137 6.06 14.02 -23.48
CA ILE A 137 7.46 14.04 -23.04
C ILE A 137 8.36 13.84 -24.26
N LYS A 138 9.40 14.67 -24.38
CA LYS A 138 10.44 14.57 -25.39
C LYS A 138 11.81 14.88 -24.78
N GLY A 139 12.62 13.83 -24.60
CA GLY A 139 13.92 13.97 -23.94
C GLY A 139 13.77 14.50 -22.51
N ASN A 140 14.40 15.62 -22.21
CA ASN A 140 14.39 16.26 -20.89
C ASN A 140 13.39 17.43 -20.82
N SER A 141 12.25 17.31 -21.48
CA SER A 141 11.18 18.31 -21.45
C SER A 141 9.83 17.67 -21.68
N PHE A 142 8.76 18.33 -21.24
CA PHE A 142 7.40 18.00 -21.66
C PHE A 142 6.69 19.23 -22.25
N THR A 143 5.71 18.96 -23.09
CA THR A 143 4.80 19.98 -23.62
C THR A 143 3.37 19.67 -23.22
N LEU A 144 2.66 20.66 -22.68
CA LEU A 144 1.25 20.56 -22.28
C LEU A 144 0.55 21.89 -22.58
N ALA A 145 -0.60 21.84 -23.26
CA ALA A 145 -1.38 23.01 -23.64
C ALA A 145 -0.53 24.14 -24.30
N GLY A 146 0.39 23.75 -25.18
CA GLY A 146 1.27 24.69 -25.92
C GLY A 146 2.38 25.33 -25.07
N LYS A 147 2.63 24.84 -23.86
CA LYS A 147 3.75 25.26 -23.01
C LYS A 147 4.75 24.14 -22.87
N THR A 148 6.03 24.49 -22.94
CA THR A 148 7.16 23.58 -22.74
C THR A 148 7.78 23.83 -21.37
N VAL A 149 8.04 22.77 -20.64
CA VAL A 149 8.72 22.74 -19.34
C VAL A 149 9.96 21.88 -19.49
N ASN A 150 11.11 22.41 -19.13
CA ASN A 150 12.39 21.71 -19.22
C ASN A 150 12.78 21.12 -17.87
N GLU A 151 13.71 20.16 -17.90
CA GLU A 151 14.30 19.61 -16.69
C GLU A 151 14.91 20.72 -15.82
N GLY A 152 14.55 20.73 -14.53
CA GLY A 152 14.96 21.77 -13.59
C GLY A 152 14.01 22.95 -13.45
N ASP A 153 13.05 23.12 -14.37
CA ASP A 153 12.00 24.13 -14.21
C ASP A 153 11.03 23.77 -13.09
N TYR A 154 10.43 24.77 -12.45
CA TYR A 154 9.44 24.53 -11.41
C TYR A 154 8.05 24.31 -12.01
N ILE A 155 7.36 23.34 -11.45
CA ILE A 155 5.90 23.20 -11.55
C ILE A 155 5.28 23.08 -10.17
N SER A 156 4.00 23.33 -10.09
CA SER A 156 3.20 23.11 -8.89
C SER A 156 1.94 22.33 -9.27
N MET A 157 1.59 21.38 -8.42
CA MET A 157 0.46 20.47 -8.62
C MET A 157 -0.60 20.76 -7.57
N ASN A 158 -1.84 20.81 -7.97
CA ASN A 158 -2.99 20.79 -7.08
C ASN A 158 -3.92 19.64 -7.50
N VAL A 159 -4.05 18.65 -6.67
CA VAL A 159 -4.90 17.48 -6.90
C VAL A 159 -5.96 17.45 -5.80
N PRO A 160 -7.07 18.19 -5.97
CA PRO A 160 -8.14 18.22 -4.99
C PRO A 160 -8.95 16.93 -5.01
N TYR A 161 -9.67 16.66 -3.92
CA TYR A 161 -10.46 15.43 -3.80
C TYR A 161 -11.73 15.44 -4.68
N TYR A 162 -12.37 16.61 -4.84
CA TYR A 162 -13.67 16.74 -5.53
C TYR A 162 -13.64 17.58 -6.80
N ASP A 163 -12.47 17.99 -7.27
CA ASP A 163 -12.34 18.80 -8.49
C ASP A 163 -11.23 18.23 -9.38
N ASP A 164 -11.17 18.70 -10.62
CA ASP A 164 -10.12 18.28 -11.54
C ASP A 164 -8.75 18.75 -11.06
N PRO A 165 -7.71 17.94 -11.27
CA PRO A 165 -6.34 18.34 -10.99
C PRO A 165 -5.96 19.59 -11.78
N THR A 166 -5.06 20.38 -11.22
CA THR A 166 -4.51 21.56 -11.89
C THR A 166 -2.99 21.55 -11.81
N LEU A 167 -2.34 21.73 -12.95
CA LEU A 167 -0.91 21.92 -13.06
C LEU A 167 -0.61 23.41 -13.28
N TYR A 168 0.26 23.96 -12.44
CA TYR A 168 0.75 25.34 -12.56
C TYR A 168 2.16 25.32 -13.13
N ILE A 169 2.40 26.10 -14.19
CA ILE A 169 3.74 26.24 -14.78
C ILE A 169 4.50 27.32 -14.02
N GLY A 170 5.20 26.92 -12.97
CA GLY A 170 5.94 27.79 -12.07
C GLY A 170 5.80 27.39 -10.61
N LYS A 171 6.41 28.18 -9.73
CA LYS A 171 6.42 27.99 -8.29
C LYS A 171 5.31 28.82 -7.63
N VAL A 172 4.37 28.16 -6.98
CA VAL A 172 3.38 28.78 -6.07
C VAL A 172 3.84 28.59 -4.63
N GLU A 173 3.14 29.15 -3.65
CA GLU A 173 3.38 28.84 -2.24
C GLU A 173 2.37 27.82 -1.71
N LEU A 174 2.80 26.99 -0.77
CA LEU A 174 1.96 26.03 -0.06
C LEU A 174 1.73 26.47 1.37
N ILE A 175 0.58 26.11 1.89
CA ILE A 175 0.26 26.16 3.32
C ILE A 175 0.31 24.73 3.83
N GLU A 176 1.30 24.42 4.68
CA GLU A 176 1.50 23.09 5.28
C GLU A 176 0.46 22.82 6.37
N PRO A 177 -0.03 21.57 6.52
CA PRO A 177 -0.97 21.20 7.55
C PRO A 177 -0.28 21.12 8.92
N ASP A 178 -0.88 21.74 9.93
CA ASP A 178 -0.55 21.52 11.33
C ASP A 178 -1.79 20.91 11.99
N PHE A 179 -1.78 19.61 12.23
CA PHE A 179 -2.93 18.84 12.69
C PHE A 179 -3.45 19.27 14.08
N LYS A 180 -2.59 19.86 14.91
CA LYS A 180 -3.00 20.43 16.20
C LYS A 180 -3.68 21.77 16.00
N LYS A 181 -3.02 22.66 15.24
CA LYS A 181 -3.55 24.01 15.02
C LYS A 181 -4.72 24.07 14.05
N ASN A 182 -4.87 23.13 13.15
CA ASN A 182 -5.98 23.13 12.20
C ASN A 182 -7.27 22.50 12.75
N GLY A 183 -7.24 21.91 13.95
CA GLY A 183 -8.38 21.34 14.66
C GLY A 183 -8.69 19.88 14.30
N LEU A 184 -7.82 19.21 13.52
CA LEU A 184 -8.06 17.84 13.11
C LEU A 184 -8.13 16.88 14.30
N PHE A 185 -7.18 16.96 15.23
CA PHE A 185 -7.14 16.06 16.39
C PHE A 185 -8.33 16.28 17.32
N ASP A 186 -8.72 17.52 17.58
CA ASP A 186 -9.89 17.84 18.40
C ASP A 186 -11.17 17.28 17.75
N PHE A 187 -11.27 17.38 16.42
CA PHE A 187 -12.37 16.79 15.68
C PHE A 187 -12.39 15.27 15.77
N LEU A 188 -11.24 14.60 15.61
CA LEU A 188 -11.14 13.16 15.71
C LEU A 188 -11.49 12.65 17.11
N GLU A 189 -11.20 13.39 18.18
CA GLU A 189 -11.63 13.03 19.54
C GLU A 189 -13.14 13.00 19.70
N ILE A 190 -13.84 13.91 19.02
CA ILE A 190 -15.30 13.91 19.00
C ILE A 190 -15.82 12.73 18.16
N VAL A 191 -15.24 12.48 16.99
CA VAL A 191 -15.61 11.36 16.10
C VAL A 191 -15.46 10.01 16.80
N GLU A 192 -14.40 9.80 17.56
CA GLU A 192 -14.13 8.55 18.29
C GLU A 192 -15.28 8.13 19.23
N LYS A 193 -16.01 9.07 19.80
CA LYS A 193 -17.17 8.77 20.67
C LYS A 193 -18.29 8.05 19.92
N TYR A 194 -18.34 8.17 18.59
CA TYR A 194 -19.39 7.63 17.72
C TYR A 194 -18.94 6.44 16.89
N ILE A 195 -17.68 6.02 17.03
CA ILE A 195 -17.16 4.77 16.50
C ILE A 195 -17.41 3.69 17.56
N LYS A 196 -18.26 2.71 17.22
CA LYS A 196 -18.59 1.62 18.14
C LYS A 196 -17.70 0.40 17.85
N GLU A 197 -18.27 -0.73 17.54
CA GLU A 197 -17.60 -2.03 17.42
C GLU A 197 -16.77 -2.21 16.12
N PHE A 198 -16.85 -1.27 15.18
CA PHE A 198 -16.18 -1.36 13.89
C PHE A 198 -14.87 -0.58 13.90
N ASN A 199 -13.74 -1.26 13.65
CA ASN A 199 -12.40 -0.71 13.79
C ASN A 199 -11.87 -0.11 12.48
N VAL A 200 -10.91 0.82 12.60
CA VAL A 200 -10.11 1.34 11.48
C VAL A 200 -8.65 1.00 11.70
N ARG A 201 -8.13 0.10 10.86
CA ARG A 201 -6.72 -0.26 10.82
C ARG A 201 -6.00 0.50 9.71
N SER A 202 -4.70 0.48 9.73
CA SER A 202 -3.85 1.13 8.73
C SER A 202 -3.15 0.15 7.79
N ASN A 203 -2.99 0.56 6.53
CA ASN A 203 -2.03 -0.03 5.62
C ASN A 203 -0.70 0.69 5.83
N ALA A 204 0.28 0.02 6.44
CA ALA A 204 1.55 0.61 6.81
C ALA A 204 2.68 -0.40 6.62
N ASP A 205 3.68 -0.03 5.83
CA ASP A 205 4.77 -0.91 5.43
C ASP A 205 6.09 -0.55 6.13
N GLN A 206 6.14 0.63 6.79
CA GLN A 206 7.33 1.17 7.45
C GLN A 206 6.98 1.82 8.79
N GLY A 207 8.00 1.96 9.66
CA GLY A 207 7.82 2.56 10.98
C GLY A 207 7.23 3.97 10.96
N ARG A 208 7.60 4.81 9.98
CA ARG A 208 7.03 6.17 9.83
C ARG A 208 5.52 6.15 9.56
N ASP A 209 5.05 5.19 8.73
CA ASP A 209 3.63 5.04 8.43
C ASP A 209 2.86 4.59 9.67
N ALA A 210 3.46 3.69 10.46
CA ALA A 210 2.90 3.24 11.72
C ALA A 210 2.79 4.37 12.75
N ILE A 211 3.80 5.27 12.83
CA ILE A 211 3.76 6.45 13.71
C ILE A 211 2.58 7.35 13.33
N LEU A 212 2.44 7.71 12.06
CA LEU A 212 1.33 8.52 11.58
C LEU A 212 -0.03 7.85 11.82
N SER A 213 -0.09 6.53 11.61
CA SER A 213 -1.29 5.73 11.88
C SER A 213 -1.67 5.78 13.37
N LYS A 214 -0.68 5.71 14.26
CA LYS A 214 -0.88 5.84 15.70
C LYS A 214 -1.40 7.24 16.08
N ASP A 215 -0.86 8.29 15.46
CA ASP A 215 -1.30 9.67 15.68
C ASP A 215 -2.76 9.88 15.27
N PHE A 216 -3.21 9.22 14.19
CA PHE A 216 -4.62 9.19 13.78
C PHE A 216 -5.46 8.13 14.51
N LYS A 217 -4.92 7.54 15.59
CA LYS A 217 -5.60 6.56 16.45
C LYS A 217 -6.07 5.32 15.70
N ALA A 218 -5.26 4.78 14.78
CA ALA A 218 -5.55 3.49 14.16
C ALA A 218 -5.63 2.36 15.21
N ASP A 219 -6.53 1.41 14.99
CA ASP A 219 -6.75 0.27 15.88
C ASP A 219 -5.76 -0.88 15.65
N GLY A 220 -4.83 -0.71 14.74
CA GLY A 220 -3.78 -1.64 14.39
C GLY A 220 -3.30 -1.43 12.96
N ILE A 221 -2.45 -2.34 12.48
CA ILE A 221 -2.09 -2.45 11.08
C ILE A 221 -2.88 -3.61 10.48
N GLY A 222 -3.71 -3.33 9.46
CA GLY A 222 -4.51 -4.32 8.76
C GLY A 222 -3.83 -4.89 7.52
N LEU A 223 -2.80 -4.21 7.03
CA LEU A 223 -1.98 -4.67 5.91
C LEU A 223 -0.59 -4.05 5.98
N CYS A 224 0.42 -4.89 6.13
CA CYS A 224 1.81 -4.58 5.84
C CYS A 224 2.24 -5.41 4.63
N ARG A 225 2.64 -4.74 3.54
CA ARG A 225 3.12 -5.37 2.30
C ARG A 225 4.62 -5.56 2.39
N THR A 226 5.06 -6.79 2.56
CA THR A 226 6.49 -7.09 2.74
C THR A 226 7.32 -6.89 1.48
N GLU A 227 6.72 -6.93 0.30
CA GLU A 227 7.37 -6.64 -0.97
C GLU A 227 7.95 -5.21 -1.03
N HIS A 228 7.27 -4.24 -0.44
CA HIS A 228 7.74 -2.84 -0.43
C HIS A 228 9.03 -2.64 0.37
N MET A 229 9.32 -3.53 1.31
CA MET A 229 10.55 -3.49 2.10
C MET A 229 11.80 -3.79 1.28
N PHE A 230 11.65 -4.47 0.12
CA PHE A 230 12.77 -4.90 -0.71
C PHE A 230 13.17 -3.88 -1.80
N PHE A 231 12.38 -2.83 -2.06
CA PHE A 231 12.72 -1.81 -3.05
C PHE A 231 13.82 -0.83 -2.61
N ASN A 232 14.32 -0.93 -1.40
CA ASN A 232 15.46 -0.15 -0.92
C ASN A 232 16.74 -0.55 -1.66
N GLU A 233 17.60 0.43 -2.04
CA GLU A 233 18.87 0.21 -2.76
C GLU A 233 19.77 -0.85 -2.12
N LYS A 234 19.84 -0.88 -0.80
CA LYS A 234 20.66 -1.84 -0.06
C LYS A 234 20.13 -3.27 -0.13
N ARG A 235 18.83 -3.43 -0.39
CA ARG A 235 18.12 -4.71 -0.36
C ARG A 235 17.80 -5.25 -1.74
N ILE A 236 17.47 -4.38 -2.70
CA ILE A 236 16.99 -4.79 -4.01
C ILE A 236 18.02 -5.66 -4.76
N MET A 237 19.32 -5.32 -4.68
CA MET A 237 20.36 -6.11 -5.33
C MET A 237 20.48 -7.50 -4.72
N LYS A 238 20.37 -7.61 -3.38
CA LYS A 238 20.40 -8.89 -2.70
C LYS A 238 19.13 -9.71 -2.95
N PHE A 239 17.99 -9.04 -3.07
CA PHE A 239 16.74 -9.69 -3.40
C PHE A 239 16.74 -10.23 -4.85
N ARG A 240 17.27 -9.47 -5.80
CA ARG A 240 17.52 -9.92 -7.18
C ARG A 240 18.47 -11.11 -7.25
N GLU A 241 19.55 -11.10 -6.46
CA GLU A 241 20.47 -12.24 -6.32
C GLU A 241 19.71 -13.50 -5.84
N MET A 242 18.83 -13.36 -4.87
CA MET A 242 17.98 -14.44 -4.38
C MET A 242 17.06 -14.99 -5.48
N ILE A 243 16.45 -14.10 -6.28
CA ILE A 243 15.51 -14.49 -7.35
C ILE A 243 16.20 -15.30 -8.44
N ILE A 244 17.39 -14.90 -8.87
CA ILE A 244 18.11 -15.58 -9.96
C ILE A 244 18.98 -16.75 -9.48
N ALA A 245 18.96 -17.05 -8.17
CA ALA A 245 19.72 -18.17 -7.62
C ALA A 245 19.36 -19.49 -8.32
N GLU A 246 20.37 -20.28 -8.66
CA GLU A 246 20.21 -21.54 -9.38
C GLU A 246 19.68 -22.66 -8.47
N ASP A 247 20.08 -22.64 -7.21
CA ASP A 247 19.70 -23.65 -6.22
C ASP A 247 19.24 -23.03 -4.88
N GLU A 248 18.67 -23.90 -4.03
CA GLU A 248 18.20 -23.52 -2.69
C GLU A 248 19.33 -22.97 -1.80
N LYS A 249 20.54 -23.49 -1.90
CA LYS A 249 21.67 -23.06 -1.05
C LYS A 249 22.09 -21.62 -1.36
N GLU A 250 22.15 -21.26 -2.65
CA GLU A 250 22.43 -19.90 -3.07
C GLU A 250 21.29 -18.97 -2.61
N ARG A 251 20.03 -19.40 -2.73
CA ARG A 251 18.85 -18.65 -2.30
C ARG A 251 18.86 -18.40 -0.80
N VAL A 252 19.09 -19.43 0.00
CA VAL A 252 19.18 -19.32 1.47
C VAL A 252 20.27 -18.35 1.90
N LYS A 253 21.47 -18.39 1.28
CA LYS A 253 22.54 -17.42 1.59
C LYS A 253 22.12 -15.97 1.34
N ALA A 254 21.36 -15.71 0.28
CA ALA A 254 20.84 -14.37 0.02
C ALA A 254 19.79 -13.97 1.05
N LEU A 255 18.89 -14.90 1.42
CA LEU A 255 17.84 -14.70 2.43
C LEU A 255 18.42 -14.45 3.83
N GLU A 256 19.50 -15.10 4.21
CA GLU A 256 20.18 -14.88 5.50
C GLU A 256 20.68 -13.43 5.66
N VAL A 257 21.04 -12.77 4.55
CA VAL A 257 21.43 -11.35 4.57
C VAL A 257 20.20 -10.43 4.67
N LEU A 258 19.08 -10.82 4.07
CA LEU A 258 17.84 -10.04 4.09
C LEU A 258 17.07 -10.18 5.41
N LYS A 259 17.14 -11.32 6.06
CA LYS A 259 16.39 -11.61 7.30
C LYS A 259 16.60 -10.58 8.42
N PRO A 260 17.82 -10.19 8.79
CA PRO A 260 18.03 -9.18 9.84
C PRO A 260 17.40 -7.82 9.49
N MET A 261 17.38 -7.48 8.20
CA MET A 261 16.80 -6.22 7.73
C MET A 261 15.28 -6.22 7.89
N GLN A 262 14.60 -7.31 7.45
CA GLN A 262 13.15 -7.46 7.66
C GLN A 262 12.79 -7.58 9.14
N ARG A 263 13.59 -8.30 9.92
CA ARG A 263 13.39 -8.39 11.38
C ARG A 263 13.40 -7.00 12.03
N SER A 264 14.31 -6.13 11.62
CA SER A 264 14.35 -4.74 12.12
C SER A 264 13.08 -3.97 11.73
N ASP A 265 12.60 -4.13 10.50
CA ASP A 265 11.36 -3.47 10.05
C ASP A 265 10.16 -3.93 10.89
N PHE A 266 10.03 -5.25 11.11
CA PHE A 266 8.94 -5.80 11.92
C PHE A 266 9.04 -5.39 13.38
N TYR A 267 10.26 -5.33 13.92
CA TYR A 267 10.49 -4.83 15.29
C TYR A 267 9.98 -3.39 15.45
N ASP A 268 10.29 -2.51 14.51
CA ASP A 268 9.84 -1.12 14.55
C ASP A 268 8.31 -1.00 14.42
N LEU A 269 7.69 -1.79 13.55
CA LEU A 269 6.23 -1.83 13.41
C LEU A 269 5.55 -2.32 14.68
N PHE A 270 5.98 -3.44 15.24
CA PHE A 270 5.41 -3.99 16.46
C PHE A 270 5.60 -3.07 17.66
N LYS A 271 6.79 -2.46 17.80
CA LYS A 271 7.08 -1.52 18.89
C LYS A 271 6.20 -0.28 18.82
N THR A 272 6.02 0.27 17.62
CA THR A 272 5.16 1.45 17.41
C THR A 272 3.70 1.13 17.72
N MET A 273 3.23 -0.06 17.35
CA MET A 273 1.86 -0.52 17.52
C MET A 273 1.66 -1.43 18.75
N ALA A 274 2.49 -1.30 19.76
CA ALA A 274 2.45 -2.12 20.96
C ALA A 274 1.02 -2.34 21.49
N GLY A 275 0.66 -3.61 21.76
CA GLY A 275 -0.66 -4.02 22.21
C GLY A 275 -1.76 -4.04 21.14
N LYS A 276 -1.45 -3.65 19.91
CA LYS A 276 -2.42 -3.65 18.79
C LYS A 276 -2.04 -4.70 17.74
N PRO A 277 -3.03 -5.26 17.01
CA PRO A 277 -2.76 -6.24 15.96
C PRO A 277 -1.96 -5.63 14.80
N VAL A 278 -0.98 -6.38 14.32
CA VAL A 278 -0.18 -6.02 13.15
C VAL A 278 -0.25 -7.18 12.16
N THR A 279 -1.01 -6.98 11.09
CA THR A 279 -1.20 -7.97 10.04
C THR A 279 -0.12 -7.80 8.97
N ILE A 280 0.74 -8.81 8.86
CA ILE A 280 1.85 -8.85 7.92
C ILE A 280 1.50 -9.81 6.79
N ARG A 281 1.37 -9.29 5.57
CA ARG A 281 1.21 -10.10 4.38
C ARG A 281 2.57 -10.62 3.93
N LEU A 282 2.70 -11.94 3.86
CA LEU A 282 3.91 -12.56 3.31
C LEU A 282 4.06 -12.19 1.83
N LEU A 283 5.27 -12.32 1.31
CA LEU A 283 5.62 -11.89 -0.06
C LEU A 283 4.57 -12.29 -1.09
N ASP A 284 4.02 -11.32 -1.80
CA ASP A 284 2.94 -11.52 -2.77
C ASP A 284 3.33 -11.22 -4.22
N ALA A 285 4.19 -10.24 -4.47
CA ALA A 285 4.55 -9.85 -5.82
C ALA A 285 5.23 -10.98 -6.61
N PRO A 286 4.96 -11.10 -7.93
CA PRO A 286 5.73 -11.98 -8.81
C PRO A 286 7.21 -11.64 -8.74
N LEU A 287 8.06 -12.65 -8.67
CA LEU A 287 9.50 -12.43 -8.46
C LEU A 287 10.15 -11.59 -9.56
N HIS A 288 9.70 -11.74 -10.81
CA HIS A 288 10.26 -10.98 -11.94
C HIS A 288 9.99 -9.46 -11.86
N GLU A 289 9.02 -8.99 -11.07
CA GLU A 289 8.78 -7.55 -10.89
C GLU A 289 9.96 -6.82 -10.23
N PHE A 290 10.76 -7.54 -9.47
CA PHE A 290 11.96 -7.00 -8.84
C PHE A 290 13.18 -6.99 -9.76
N LEU A 291 13.14 -7.75 -10.86
CA LEU A 291 14.26 -7.86 -11.80
C LEU A 291 14.44 -6.57 -12.58
N PRO A 292 15.68 -6.30 -13.06
CA PRO A 292 15.96 -5.09 -13.82
C PRO A 292 15.13 -5.01 -15.10
N ARG A 293 14.47 -3.87 -15.34
CA ARG A 293 13.67 -3.61 -16.54
C ARG A 293 14.35 -2.64 -17.51
N SER A 294 15.14 -1.70 -16.98
CA SER A 294 15.91 -0.77 -17.82
C SER A 294 17.31 -1.31 -18.12
N SER A 295 17.88 -0.86 -19.25
CA SER A 295 19.26 -1.21 -19.64
C SER A 295 20.29 -0.81 -18.58
N ASP A 296 20.09 0.32 -17.91
CA ASP A 296 21.03 0.81 -16.89
C ASP A 296 20.90 0.02 -15.60
N SER A 297 19.70 -0.29 -15.16
CA SER A 297 19.43 -1.17 -14.02
C SER A 297 20.01 -2.58 -14.25
N MET A 298 19.94 -3.10 -15.50
CA MET A 298 20.55 -4.37 -15.86
C MET A 298 22.08 -4.31 -15.79
N LYS A 299 22.70 -3.25 -16.29
CA LYS A 299 24.17 -3.05 -16.18
C LYS A 299 24.64 -3.02 -14.73
N GLU A 300 23.93 -2.30 -13.87
CA GLU A 300 24.23 -2.24 -12.45
C GLU A 300 24.12 -3.61 -11.79
N PHE A 301 23.06 -4.35 -12.10
CA PHE A 301 22.85 -5.69 -11.56
C PHE A 301 23.91 -6.68 -12.05
N VAL A 302 24.26 -6.67 -13.32
CA VAL A 302 25.37 -7.46 -13.89
C VAL A 302 26.68 -7.17 -13.16
N LYS A 303 27.01 -5.89 -12.97
CA LYS A 303 28.21 -5.49 -12.22
C LYS A 303 28.18 -5.99 -10.78
N TYR A 304 27.03 -5.91 -10.12
CA TYR A 304 26.85 -6.44 -8.77
C TYR A 304 27.09 -7.96 -8.74
N MET A 305 26.47 -8.72 -9.63
CA MET A 305 26.62 -10.18 -9.68
C MET A 305 28.06 -10.60 -9.99
N GLN A 306 28.72 -9.95 -10.92
CA GLN A 306 30.14 -10.21 -11.24
C GLN A 306 31.08 -9.85 -10.08
N SER A 307 30.73 -8.92 -9.21
CA SER A 307 31.51 -8.65 -8.00
C SER A 307 31.46 -9.81 -7.00
N LYS A 308 30.42 -10.65 -7.06
CA LYS A 308 30.23 -11.85 -6.20
C LYS A 308 30.81 -13.10 -6.83
N LYS A 309 30.58 -13.30 -8.11
CA LYS A 309 30.99 -14.49 -8.86
C LYS A 309 31.53 -14.03 -10.23
N LYS A 310 32.85 -13.84 -10.30
CA LYS A 310 33.53 -13.29 -11.50
C LYS A 310 33.33 -14.11 -12.77
N SER A 311 32.99 -15.38 -12.65
CA SER A 311 32.78 -16.31 -13.76
C SER A 311 31.44 -16.10 -14.49
N LEU A 312 30.49 -15.36 -13.90
CA LEU A 312 29.17 -15.13 -14.52
C LEU A 312 29.31 -14.17 -15.71
N LYS A 313 28.77 -14.59 -16.86
CA LYS A 313 28.73 -13.76 -18.06
C LYS A 313 27.47 -12.86 -18.03
N PRO A 314 27.57 -11.62 -18.54
CA PRO A 314 26.41 -10.73 -18.62
C PRO A 314 25.21 -11.35 -19.31
N ALA A 315 25.43 -12.09 -20.40
CA ALA A 315 24.38 -12.76 -21.16
C ALA A 315 23.66 -13.87 -20.36
N GLU A 316 24.35 -14.58 -19.47
CA GLU A 316 23.77 -15.60 -18.62
C GLU A 316 22.82 -14.96 -17.58
N ILE A 317 23.23 -13.84 -16.98
CA ILE A 317 22.41 -13.10 -16.02
C ILE A 317 21.15 -12.55 -16.71
N GLN A 318 21.32 -11.95 -17.90
CA GLN A 318 20.23 -11.40 -18.68
C GLN A 318 19.24 -12.51 -19.10
N SER A 319 19.74 -13.62 -19.66
CA SER A 319 18.91 -14.78 -20.05
C SER A 319 18.10 -15.30 -18.87
N ARG A 320 18.72 -15.40 -17.69
CA ARG A 320 18.02 -15.85 -16.48
C ARG A 320 16.91 -14.90 -16.05
N CYS A 321 17.11 -13.60 -16.16
CA CYS A 321 16.07 -12.61 -15.89
C CYS A 321 14.91 -12.71 -16.91
N GLU A 322 15.22 -12.94 -18.18
CA GLU A 322 14.23 -13.09 -19.25
C GLU A 322 13.41 -14.39 -19.11
N GLU A 323 14.05 -15.50 -18.71
CA GLU A 323 13.38 -16.79 -18.44
C GLU A 323 12.35 -16.71 -17.31
N LEU A 324 12.55 -15.83 -16.34
CA LEU A 324 11.66 -15.63 -15.20
C LEU A 324 10.50 -14.67 -15.52
N ALA A 325 10.50 -14.01 -16.68
CA ALA A 325 9.42 -13.13 -17.09
C ALA A 325 8.13 -13.91 -17.33
N GLU A 326 7.05 -13.45 -16.74
CA GLU A 326 5.72 -14.07 -16.88
C GLU A 326 4.86 -13.28 -17.87
N MET A 327 4.04 -13.99 -18.64
CA MET A 327 3.10 -13.38 -19.58
C MET A 327 1.91 -12.72 -18.87
N ASN A 328 1.47 -13.30 -17.77
CA ASN A 328 0.39 -12.77 -16.94
C ASN A 328 0.80 -12.83 -15.45
N PRO A 329 1.54 -11.84 -14.95
CA PRO A 329 2.06 -11.85 -13.58
C PRO A 329 0.95 -11.80 -12.52
N MET A 330 -0.20 -11.19 -12.83
CA MET A 330 -1.32 -11.07 -11.88
C MET A 330 -1.90 -12.44 -11.50
N LEU A 331 -1.91 -13.39 -12.45
CA LEU A 331 -2.48 -14.74 -12.29
C LEU A 331 -1.41 -15.83 -12.29
N GLY A 332 -0.13 -15.46 -12.26
CA GLY A 332 1.01 -16.34 -12.40
C GLY A 332 1.61 -16.83 -11.08
N HIS A 333 2.94 -16.92 -11.08
CA HIS A 333 3.75 -17.45 -9.99
C HIS A 333 4.04 -16.36 -8.94
N ARG A 334 3.08 -16.11 -8.08
CA ARG A 334 3.15 -15.10 -7.01
C ARG A 334 2.59 -15.63 -5.69
N GLY A 335 2.84 -14.92 -4.60
CA GLY A 335 2.23 -15.13 -3.30
C GLY A 335 2.47 -16.54 -2.75
N CYS A 336 1.44 -17.21 -2.27
CA CYS A 336 1.54 -18.56 -1.71
C CYS A 336 2.08 -19.59 -2.71
N ARG A 337 1.92 -19.38 -4.02
CA ARG A 337 2.46 -20.26 -5.06
C ARG A 337 3.99 -20.21 -5.07
N VAL A 338 4.59 -19.04 -4.87
CA VAL A 338 6.05 -18.88 -4.68
C VAL A 338 6.50 -19.63 -3.44
N ALA A 339 5.74 -19.55 -2.35
CA ALA A 339 6.06 -20.25 -1.10
C ALA A 339 6.01 -21.78 -1.23
N VAL A 340 5.17 -22.32 -2.08
CA VAL A 340 5.13 -23.76 -2.38
C VAL A 340 6.36 -24.18 -3.19
N THR A 341 6.80 -23.35 -4.12
CA THR A 341 7.97 -23.63 -4.98
C THR A 341 9.29 -23.37 -4.26
N TYR A 342 9.37 -22.29 -3.49
CA TYR A 342 10.55 -21.81 -2.78
C TYR A 342 10.21 -21.52 -1.30
N PRO A 343 9.93 -22.56 -0.51
CA PRO A 343 9.43 -22.42 0.87
C PRO A 343 10.37 -21.66 1.79
N GLU A 344 11.66 -21.65 1.50
CA GLU A 344 12.69 -20.92 2.25
C GLU A 344 12.44 -19.40 2.29
N ILE A 345 11.73 -18.84 1.31
CA ILE A 345 11.38 -17.43 1.31
C ILE A 345 10.40 -17.10 2.43
N TYR A 346 9.33 -17.89 2.58
CA TYR A 346 8.36 -17.69 3.65
C TYR A 346 8.93 -18.12 5.00
N GLU A 347 9.79 -19.16 5.06
CA GLU A 347 10.52 -19.53 6.28
C GLU A 347 11.33 -18.33 6.80
N MET A 348 12.10 -17.67 5.94
CA MET A 348 12.86 -16.46 6.30
C MET A 348 11.97 -15.36 6.85
N GLN A 349 10.85 -15.05 6.18
CA GLN A 349 9.93 -14.00 6.62
C GLN A 349 9.26 -14.33 7.96
N CYS A 350 8.78 -15.55 8.12
CA CYS A 350 8.16 -15.99 9.39
C CYS A 350 9.17 -15.98 10.54
N ARG A 351 10.40 -16.42 10.31
CA ARG A 351 11.48 -16.28 11.30
C ARG A 351 11.70 -14.83 11.69
N ALA A 352 11.82 -13.93 10.73
CA ALA A 352 12.01 -12.49 10.99
C ALA A 352 10.85 -11.89 11.82
N ILE A 353 9.61 -12.29 11.55
CA ILE A 353 8.43 -11.87 12.30
C ILE A 353 8.49 -12.36 13.74
N PHE A 354 8.71 -13.66 13.94
CA PHE A 354 8.72 -14.25 15.28
C PHE A 354 9.94 -13.82 16.10
N GLU A 355 11.12 -13.67 15.47
CA GLU A 355 12.31 -13.13 16.13
C GLU A 355 12.07 -11.71 16.65
N ALA A 356 11.49 -10.82 15.82
CA ALA A 356 11.14 -9.46 16.22
C ALA A 356 10.13 -9.45 17.39
N ALA A 357 9.10 -10.30 17.31
CA ALA A 357 8.11 -10.43 18.37
C ALA A 357 8.72 -10.93 19.69
N CYS A 358 9.59 -11.94 19.64
CA CYS A 358 10.29 -12.47 20.80
C CYS A 358 11.21 -11.43 21.45
N MET A 359 11.94 -10.64 20.64
CA MET A 359 12.80 -9.56 21.13
C MET A 359 11.98 -8.56 21.96
N LEU A 360 10.86 -8.09 21.43
CA LEU A 360 10.00 -7.13 22.12
C LEU A 360 9.31 -7.71 23.35
N LYS A 361 8.89 -8.98 23.29
CA LYS A 361 8.31 -9.66 24.45
C LYS A 361 9.32 -9.76 25.60
N LYS A 362 10.61 -9.99 25.32
CA LYS A 362 11.69 -9.95 26.32
C LYS A 362 11.91 -8.53 26.88
N GLU A 363 11.58 -7.48 26.14
CA GLU A 363 11.59 -6.09 26.62
C GLU A 363 10.32 -5.74 27.42
N GLY A 364 9.37 -6.67 27.60
CA GLY A 364 8.11 -6.43 28.29
C GLY A 364 7.07 -5.69 27.44
N ILE A 365 7.25 -5.65 26.13
CA ILE A 365 6.33 -5.00 25.19
C ILE A 365 5.37 -6.06 24.62
N GLU A 366 4.08 -5.80 24.76
CA GLU A 366 3.04 -6.64 24.18
C GLU A 366 3.00 -6.49 22.66
N VAL A 367 2.95 -7.62 21.95
CA VAL A 367 2.89 -7.69 20.49
C VAL A 367 1.81 -8.68 20.05
N VAL A 368 1.11 -8.35 18.97
CA VAL A 368 0.02 -9.16 18.42
C VAL A 368 0.26 -9.38 16.91
N PRO A 369 1.17 -10.30 16.52
CA PRO A 369 1.43 -10.59 15.12
C PRO A 369 0.26 -11.34 14.48
N GLU A 370 -0.15 -10.88 13.30
CA GLU A 370 -1.09 -11.59 12.43
C GLU A 370 -0.39 -11.86 11.08
N ILE A 371 -0.19 -13.14 10.75
CA ILE A 371 0.47 -13.55 9.50
C ILE A 371 -0.60 -13.81 8.45
N MET A 372 -0.52 -13.10 7.33
CA MET A 372 -1.48 -13.19 6.25
C MET A 372 -0.88 -13.82 5.00
N ILE A 373 -1.50 -14.92 4.56
CA ILE A 373 -1.10 -15.65 3.36
C ILE A 373 -1.86 -15.05 2.16
N PRO A 374 -1.14 -14.55 1.12
CA PRO A 374 -1.77 -13.93 -0.04
C PRO A 374 -2.21 -14.94 -1.09
N ILE A 375 -3.15 -14.54 -1.94
CA ILE A 375 -3.63 -15.20 -3.17
C ILE A 375 -3.98 -16.69 -3.04
N VAL A 376 -4.54 -17.05 -1.91
CA VAL A 376 -4.99 -18.42 -1.63
C VAL A 376 -6.22 -18.75 -2.48
N MET A 377 -6.25 -19.94 -3.08
CA MET A 377 -7.41 -20.45 -3.81
C MET A 377 -8.11 -21.61 -3.10
N SER A 378 -7.43 -22.29 -2.16
CA SER A 378 -7.98 -23.46 -1.46
C SER A 378 -7.44 -23.58 -0.03
N GLU A 379 -8.17 -24.37 0.79
CA GLU A 379 -7.75 -24.71 2.15
C GLU A 379 -6.44 -25.51 2.20
N GLN A 380 -6.13 -26.26 1.15
CA GLN A 380 -4.93 -27.09 1.10
C GLN A 380 -3.66 -26.25 1.11
N GLU A 381 -3.67 -25.07 0.46
CA GLU A 381 -2.53 -24.15 0.47
C GLU A 381 -2.28 -23.61 1.89
N ILE A 382 -3.33 -23.20 2.60
CA ILE A 382 -3.18 -22.69 3.98
C ILE A 382 -2.74 -23.80 4.91
N LYS A 383 -3.37 -24.98 4.80
CA LYS A 383 -2.99 -26.16 5.59
C LYS A 383 -1.52 -26.50 5.42
N PHE A 384 -1.05 -26.51 4.17
CA PHE A 384 0.35 -26.79 3.84
C PHE A 384 1.30 -25.75 4.45
N LEU A 385 1.03 -24.47 4.26
CA LEU A 385 1.89 -23.40 4.76
C LEU A 385 1.84 -23.26 6.29
N LYS A 386 0.68 -23.51 6.91
CA LYS A 386 0.53 -23.43 8.36
C LYS A 386 1.18 -24.60 9.11
N ASN A 387 1.04 -25.81 8.58
CA ASN A 387 1.41 -27.05 9.28
C ASN A 387 2.68 -27.72 8.73
N GLY A 388 3.16 -27.26 7.58
CA GLY A 388 4.27 -27.92 6.90
C GLY A 388 3.89 -29.27 6.27
N LYS A 389 4.85 -29.90 5.62
CA LYS A 389 4.70 -31.23 5.07
C LYS A 389 6.05 -31.91 4.90
N LYS A 390 6.10 -33.19 5.28
CA LYS A 390 7.25 -34.06 5.05
C LYS A 390 6.85 -35.12 4.04
N ILE A 391 7.61 -35.23 2.98
CA ILE A 391 7.56 -36.33 2.02
C ILE A 391 8.96 -36.88 1.85
N GLU A 392 9.09 -38.07 1.24
CA GLU A 392 10.39 -38.73 1.06
C GLU A 392 11.37 -37.78 0.32
N GLY A 393 12.49 -37.49 0.96
CA GLY A 393 13.57 -36.63 0.45
C GLY A 393 13.31 -35.12 0.52
N LYS A 394 12.15 -34.64 1.00
CA LYS A 394 11.85 -33.22 1.13
C LYS A 394 11.00 -32.92 2.38
N GLU A 395 11.42 -31.93 3.14
CA GLU A 395 10.67 -31.41 4.29
C GLU A 395 10.44 -29.91 4.11
N VAL A 396 9.19 -29.47 4.28
CA VAL A 396 8.81 -28.06 4.30
C VAL A 396 8.22 -27.76 5.66
N LYS A 397 8.88 -26.87 6.42
CA LYS A 397 8.43 -26.42 7.73
C LYS A 397 7.17 -25.57 7.60
N GLY A 398 6.20 -25.81 8.46
CA GLY A 398 5.05 -24.95 8.60
C GLY A 398 5.34 -23.70 9.44
N ILE A 399 4.47 -22.71 9.35
CA ILE A 399 4.55 -21.50 10.18
C ILE A 399 4.58 -21.86 11.68
N ARG A 400 3.88 -22.93 12.08
CA ARG A 400 3.89 -23.43 13.46
C ARG A 400 5.26 -23.95 13.89
N ASP A 401 5.90 -24.75 13.04
CA ASP A 401 7.22 -25.32 13.34
C ASP A 401 8.26 -24.21 13.48
N ILE A 402 8.22 -23.24 12.54
CA ILE A 402 9.11 -22.07 12.55
C ILE A 402 8.91 -21.24 13.83
N LYS A 403 7.66 -21.02 14.24
CA LYS A 403 7.35 -20.33 15.49
C LYS A 403 7.95 -21.06 16.69
N ASP A 404 7.74 -22.39 16.79
CA ASP A 404 8.21 -23.19 17.92
C ASP A 404 9.74 -23.15 18.03
N GLU A 405 10.46 -23.30 16.90
CA GLU A 405 11.91 -23.17 16.84
C GLU A 405 12.40 -21.78 17.33
N VAL A 406 11.77 -20.70 16.87
CA VAL A 406 12.19 -19.35 17.25
C VAL A 406 11.89 -19.07 18.73
N LEU A 407 10.76 -19.52 19.26
CA LEU A 407 10.45 -19.38 20.67
C LEU A 407 11.48 -20.08 21.55
N GLU A 408 11.86 -21.31 21.19
CA GLU A 408 12.91 -22.08 21.89
C GLU A 408 14.26 -21.35 21.84
N GLU A 409 14.70 -20.90 20.64
CA GLU A 409 15.95 -20.15 20.45
C GLU A 409 16.02 -18.88 21.30
N TYR A 410 14.89 -18.17 21.45
CA TYR A 410 14.82 -16.92 22.22
C TYR A 410 14.45 -17.13 23.70
N GLY A 411 14.14 -18.36 24.12
CA GLY A 411 13.72 -18.66 25.49
C GLY A 411 12.40 -17.96 25.86
N VAL A 412 11.47 -17.85 24.92
CA VAL A 412 10.13 -17.30 25.10
C VAL A 412 9.14 -18.46 25.18
N SER A 413 8.38 -18.55 26.26
CA SER A 413 7.48 -19.68 26.50
C SER A 413 6.20 -19.63 25.66
N GLU A 414 5.71 -18.43 25.36
CA GLU A 414 4.42 -18.23 24.69
C GLU A 414 4.41 -16.94 23.88
N LEU A 415 3.77 -16.98 22.71
CA LEU A 415 3.50 -15.84 21.86
C LEU A 415 2.08 -15.96 21.29
N ASP A 416 1.23 -14.99 21.56
CA ASP A 416 -0.07 -14.90 20.90
C ASP A 416 0.12 -14.39 19.46
N TYR A 417 -0.36 -15.17 18.48
CA TYR A 417 -0.30 -14.85 17.08
C TYR A 417 -1.46 -15.50 16.32
N LYS A 418 -1.73 -15.02 15.12
CA LYS A 418 -2.75 -15.62 14.25
C LYS A 418 -2.19 -15.84 12.85
N VAL A 419 -2.69 -16.89 12.19
CA VAL A 419 -2.46 -17.15 10.78
C VAL A 419 -3.80 -17.06 10.06
N GLY A 420 -3.88 -16.18 9.10
CA GLY A 420 -5.08 -16.00 8.27
C GLY A 420 -4.72 -15.82 6.81
N THR A 421 -5.69 -15.42 6.03
CA THR A 421 -5.50 -15.28 4.59
C THR A 421 -6.15 -14.03 4.04
N MET A 422 -5.61 -13.57 2.92
CA MET A 422 -6.31 -12.65 2.04
C MET A 422 -7.33 -13.42 1.19
N ILE A 423 -8.57 -12.96 1.18
CA ILE A 423 -9.61 -13.44 0.27
C ILE A 423 -9.65 -12.46 -0.90
N GLU A 424 -9.08 -12.86 -2.01
CA GLU A 424 -8.89 -11.98 -3.17
C GLU A 424 -9.10 -12.69 -4.51
N LEU A 425 -9.53 -13.94 -4.45
CA LEU A 425 -9.97 -14.72 -5.61
C LEU A 425 -11.42 -15.18 -5.39
N PRO A 426 -12.26 -15.23 -6.43
CA PRO A 426 -13.60 -15.80 -6.35
C PRO A 426 -13.59 -17.24 -5.83
N ALA A 427 -12.60 -18.06 -6.22
CA ALA A 427 -12.41 -19.41 -5.71
C ALA A 427 -12.28 -19.45 -4.17
N ALA A 428 -11.46 -18.56 -3.60
CA ALA A 428 -11.30 -18.45 -2.14
C ALA A 428 -12.58 -17.98 -1.45
N ALA A 429 -13.27 -16.99 -2.02
CA ALA A 429 -14.53 -16.48 -1.48
C ALA A 429 -15.60 -17.59 -1.42
N LEU A 430 -15.71 -18.39 -2.48
CA LEU A 430 -16.65 -19.51 -2.55
C LEU A 430 -16.26 -20.69 -1.64
N SER A 431 -14.95 -20.87 -1.35
CA SER A 431 -14.42 -21.95 -0.51
C SER A 431 -14.12 -21.48 0.93
N SER A 432 -14.64 -20.34 1.34
CA SER A 432 -14.30 -19.71 2.64
C SER A 432 -14.66 -20.59 3.85
N GLY A 433 -15.66 -21.47 3.75
CA GLY A 433 -16.00 -22.41 4.80
C GLY A 433 -14.84 -23.38 5.11
N SER A 434 -14.31 -24.07 4.11
CA SER A 434 -13.15 -24.97 4.28
C SER A 434 -11.86 -24.21 4.59
N ILE A 435 -11.67 -23.02 4.02
CA ILE A 435 -10.52 -22.16 4.32
C ILE A 435 -10.51 -21.75 5.81
N ALA A 436 -11.68 -21.46 6.41
CA ALA A 436 -11.81 -21.09 7.81
C ALA A 436 -11.46 -22.21 8.81
N GLU A 437 -11.36 -23.46 8.38
CA GLU A 437 -10.83 -24.55 9.23
C GLU A 437 -9.36 -24.28 9.63
N TYR A 438 -8.60 -23.63 8.76
CA TYR A 438 -7.18 -23.36 8.96
C TYR A 438 -6.86 -21.87 9.15
N ALA A 439 -7.62 -20.96 8.55
CA ALA A 439 -7.44 -19.53 8.69
C ALA A 439 -8.17 -19.00 9.92
N GLU A 440 -7.49 -18.15 10.71
CA GLU A 440 -8.01 -17.55 11.94
C GLU A 440 -8.56 -16.13 11.72
N PHE A 441 -8.31 -15.56 10.56
CA PHE A 441 -8.91 -14.31 10.09
C PHE A 441 -8.97 -14.27 8.57
N PHE A 442 -9.86 -13.43 8.04
CA PHE A 442 -9.94 -13.09 6.63
C PHE A 442 -9.67 -11.61 6.42
N SER A 443 -8.93 -11.29 5.38
CA SER A 443 -8.77 -9.92 4.89
C SER A 443 -9.16 -9.88 3.42
N PHE A 444 -10.20 -9.12 3.08
CA PHE A 444 -10.67 -9.01 1.70
C PHE A 444 -9.75 -8.08 0.91
N GLY A 445 -8.97 -8.65 -0.02
CA GLY A 445 -8.12 -7.93 -0.96
C GLY A 445 -8.91 -7.49 -2.18
N THR A 446 -9.67 -6.41 -2.02
CA THR A 446 -10.67 -6.00 -3.02
C THR A 446 -10.09 -5.54 -4.34
N ASN A 447 -8.82 -5.18 -4.41
CA ASN A 447 -8.17 -4.87 -5.70
C ASN A 447 -8.12 -6.11 -6.60
N ASP A 448 -7.52 -7.20 -6.13
CA ASP A 448 -7.42 -8.45 -6.89
C ASP A 448 -8.78 -9.15 -7.00
N LEU A 449 -9.61 -9.10 -5.96
CA LEU A 449 -10.96 -9.66 -6.03
C LEU A 449 -11.80 -8.98 -7.13
N THR A 450 -11.69 -7.66 -7.28
CA THR A 450 -12.36 -6.92 -8.36
C THR A 450 -11.82 -7.33 -9.73
N GLN A 451 -10.49 -7.37 -9.89
CA GLN A 451 -9.86 -7.78 -11.15
C GLN A 451 -10.30 -9.17 -11.60
N THR A 452 -10.28 -10.12 -10.69
CA THR A 452 -10.58 -11.53 -10.99
C THR A 452 -12.08 -11.77 -11.16
N THR A 453 -12.93 -11.04 -10.43
CA THR A 453 -14.39 -11.16 -10.56
C THR A 453 -14.89 -10.61 -11.90
N TYR A 454 -14.38 -9.45 -12.31
CA TYR A 454 -14.79 -8.80 -13.55
C TYR A 454 -13.95 -9.23 -14.77
N GLY A 455 -12.82 -9.93 -14.58
CA GLY A 455 -11.86 -10.18 -15.65
C GLY A 455 -11.23 -8.91 -16.21
N LEU A 456 -11.00 -7.91 -15.34
CA LEU A 456 -10.46 -6.61 -15.72
C LEU A 456 -9.03 -6.45 -15.18
N SER A 457 -8.13 -5.97 -16.02
CA SER A 457 -6.86 -5.45 -15.56
C SER A 457 -7.03 -4.03 -15.00
N ARG A 458 -6.60 -3.81 -13.77
CA ARG A 458 -6.67 -2.49 -13.12
C ARG A 458 -5.88 -1.44 -13.90
N ASP A 459 -4.73 -1.82 -14.45
CA ASP A 459 -3.81 -0.90 -15.12
C ASP A 459 -4.22 -0.63 -16.58
N ASP A 460 -4.82 -1.62 -17.26
CA ASP A 460 -5.21 -1.52 -18.67
C ASP A 460 -6.63 -0.98 -18.88
N SER A 461 -7.49 -1.06 -17.87
CA SER A 461 -8.92 -0.68 -17.97
C SER A 461 -9.14 0.80 -18.33
N ASN A 462 -8.17 1.66 -18.06
CA ASN A 462 -8.25 3.08 -18.41
C ASN A 462 -8.29 3.33 -19.93
N SER A 463 -7.88 2.35 -20.76
CA SER A 463 -7.93 2.44 -22.21
C SER A 463 -9.36 2.41 -22.77
N PHE A 464 -10.33 1.80 -22.07
CA PHE A 464 -11.71 1.66 -22.52
C PHE A 464 -12.79 2.20 -21.56
N PHE A 465 -12.47 2.44 -20.30
CA PHE A 465 -13.43 3.00 -19.33
C PHE A 465 -14.05 4.33 -19.74
N PRO A 466 -13.35 5.26 -20.42
CA PRO A 466 -13.98 6.47 -20.93
C PRO A 466 -15.17 6.19 -21.86
N ASP A 467 -15.03 5.20 -22.77
CA ASP A 467 -16.10 4.80 -23.68
C ASP A 467 -17.26 4.11 -22.94
N TYR A 468 -16.94 3.26 -21.95
CA TYR A 468 -17.96 2.63 -21.10
C TYR A 468 -18.77 3.67 -20.31
N SER A 469 -18.14 4.74 -19.85
CA SER A 469 -18.84 5.86 -19.21
C SER A 469 -19.66 6.65 -20.22
N LEU A 470 -19.11 6.93 -21.41
CA LEU A 470 -19.79 7.67 -22.46
C LEU A 470 -21.08 6.98 -22.92
N PHE A 471 -21.06 5.64 -23.04
CA PHE A 471 -22.21 4.85 -23.44
C PHE A 471 -23.09 4.36 -22.27
N ASP A 472 -22.84 4.85 -21.06
CA ASP A 472 -23.57 4.47 -19.81
C ASP A 472 -23.58 2.96 -19.54
N LEU A 473 -22.52 2.26 -19.96
CA LEU A 473 -22.36 0.82 -19.74
C LEU A 473 -21.85 0.52 -18.32
N MET A 474 -21.17 1.47 -17.71
CA MET A 474 -20.63 1.35 -16.35
C MET A 474 -20.77 2.69 -15.62
N LYS A 475 -21.62 2.73 -14.60
CA LYS A 475 -21.89 3.95 -13.82
C LYS A 475 -20.73 4.38 -12.94
N ASN A 476 -20.06 3.41 -12.33
CA ASN A 476 -18.97 3.63 -11.39
C ASN A 476 -17.75 2.79 -11.77
N ASN A 477 -16.57 3.35 -11.58
CA ASN A 477 -15.34 2.57 -11.70
C ASN A 477 -15.28 1.54 -10.55
N PRO A 478 -15.26 0.21 -10.84
CA PRO A 478 -15.30 -0.84 -9.83
C PRO A 478 -14.04 -0.87 -8.94
N PHE A 479 -12.97 -0.18 -9.33
CA PHE A 479 -11.77 -0.02 -8.51
C PHE A 479 -11.88 1.15 -7.51
N LYS A 480 -12.91 1.99 -7.61
CA LYS A 480 -13.20 3.07 -6.66
C LYS A 480 -14.37 2.75 -5.73
N VAL A 481 -15.42 2.16 -6.29
CA VAL A 481 -16.63 1.77 -5.56
C VAL A 481 -16.85 0.28 -5.78
N LEU A 482 -17.04 -0.47 -4.71
CA LEU A 482 -17.29 -1.91 -4.79
C LEU A 482 -18.52 -2.19 -5.65
N GLY A 483 -18.32 -3.00 -6.68
CA GLY A 483 -19.41 -3.48 -7.53
C GLY A 483 -20.20 -4.60 -6.86
N GLU A 484 -21.47 -4.74 -7.24
CA GLU A 484 -22.37 -5.73 -6.64
C GLU A 484 -21.85 -7.18 -6.67
N PRO A 485 -21.23 -7.70 -7.76
CA PRO A 485 -20.70 -9.06 -7.77
C PRO A 485 -19.57 -9.27 -6.72
N VAL A 486 -18.76 -8.24 -6.48
CA VAL A 486 -17.70 -8.30 -5.46
C VAL A 486 -18.31 -8.26 -4.05
N LYS A 487 -19.32 -7.42 -3.82
CA LYS A 487 -20.07 -7.38 -2.57
C LYS A 487 -20.73 -8.72 -2.26
N GLU A 488 -21.32 -9.35 -3.26
CA GLU A 488 -21.93 -10.67 -3.13
C GLU A 488 -20.90 -11.72 -2.71
N LEU A 489 -19.75 -11.76 -3.35
CA LEU A 489 -18.65 -12.67 -2.97
C LEU A 489 -18.15 -12.43 -1.55
N ILE A 490 -18.02 -11.18 -1.13
CA ILE A 490 -17.66 -10.83 0.26
C ILE A 490 -18.73 -11.33 1.24
N GLY A 491 -20.00 -11.10 0.94
CA GLY A 491 -21.13 -11.57 1.74
C GLY A 491 -21.16 -13.10 1.88
N ILE A 492 -21.02 -13.82 0.77
CA ILE A 492 -20.94 -15.29 0.75
C ILE A 492 -19.77 -15.77 1.62
N SER A 493 -18.60 -15.16 1.43
CA SER A 493 -17.41 -15.51 2.19
C SER A 493 -17.57 -15.26 3.69
N ALA A 494 -18.16 -14.13 4.07
CA ALA A 494 -18.40 -13.79 5.46
C ALA A 494 -19.35 -14.81 6.14
N VAL A 495 -20.42 -15.18 5.49
CA VAL A 495 -21.38 -16.18 6.00
C VAL A 495 -20.71 -17.55 6.13
N ARG A 496 -20.09 -18.04 5.05
CA ARG A 496 -19.47 -19.38 5.05
C ARG A 496 -18.31 -19.49 6.03
N GLY A 497 -17.49 -18.45 6.14
CA GLY A 497 -16.38 -18.42 7.10
C GLY A 497 -16.88 -18.50 8.56
N ARG A 498 -17.95 -17.77 8.91
CA ARG A 498 -18.52 -17.80 10.27
C ARG A 498 -19.27 -19.07 10.59
N LEU A 499 -19.84 -19.77 9.62
CA LEU A 499 -20.42 -21.09 9.85
C LEU A 499 -19.38 -22.10 10.35
N THR A 500 -18.15 -22.00 9.88
CA THR A 500 -17.04 -22.86 10.30
C THR A 500 -16.35 -22.34 11.56
N ARG A 501 -16.09 -21.01 11.60
CA ARG A 501 -15.41 -20.34 12.72
C ARG A 501 -16.22 -19.10 13.13
N PRO A 502 -17.14 -19.22 14.12
CA PRO A 502 -18.06 -18.13 14.48
C PRO A 502 -17.39 -16.81 14.90
N ASP A 503 -16.20 -16.90 15.50
CA ASP A 503 -15.40 -15.77 16.00
C ASP A 503 -14.36 -15.23 15.01
N ILE A 504 -14.36 -15.74 13.77
CA ILE A 504 -13.37 -15.32 12.77
C ILE A 504 -13.44 -13.82 12.52
N LYS A 505 -12.32 -13.13 12.67
CA LYS A 505 -12.20 -11.72 12.35
C LYS A 505 -12.09 -11.52 10.85
N MET A 506 -12.82 -10.54 10.35
CA MET A 506 -12.86 -10.23 8.93
C MET A 506 -12.69 -8.73 8.73
N GLY A 507 -11.84 -8.36 7.80
CA GLY A 507 -11.61 -6.97 7.44
C GLY A 507 -11.45 -6.79 5.94
N LEU A 508 -11.50 -5.53 5.50
CA LEU A 508 -11.27 -5.14 4.12
C LEU A 508 -10.02 -4.27 4.06
N CYS A 509 -9.05 -4.62 3.23
CA CYS A 509 -7.76 -3.93 3.17
C CYS A 509 -7.42 -3.34 1.80
N GLY A 510 -8.30 -3.46 0.82
CA GLY A 510 -8.14 -2.84 -0.50
C GLY A 510 -8.34 -1.32 -0.45
N GLU A 511 -8.12 -0.66 -1.58
CA GLU A 511 -8.28 0.80 -1.70
C GLU A 511 -9.71 1.29 -1.43
N HIS A 512 -10.67 0.40 -1.53
CA HIS A 512 -12.08 0.65 -1.22
C HIS A 512 -12.35 0.95 0.26
N GLY A 513 -11.43 0.59 1.17
CA GLY A 513 -11.62 0.69 2.62
C GLY A 513 -11.73 2.12 3.16
N ALA A 514 -11.28 3.12 2.41
CA ALA A 514 -11.37 4.53 2.79
C ALA A 514 -12.66 5.22 2.28
N ASN A 515 -13.38 4.60 1.36
CA ASN A 515 -14.56 5.21 0.76
C ASN A 515 -15.78 5.02 1.68
N PRO A 516 -16.44 6.11 2.13
CA PRO A 516 -17.61 6.03 3.00
C PRO A 516 -18.76 5.18 2.44
N ASP A 517 -18.97 5.16 1.12
CA ASP A 517 -20.01 4.36 0.49
C ASP A 517 -19.77 2.85 0.64
N ASN A 518 -18.50 2.43 0.72
CA ASN A 518 -18.15 1.04 0.95
C ASN A 518 -18.17 0.66 2.43
N ILE A 519 -17.96 1.62 3.33
CA ILE A 519 -17.96 1.39 4.79
C ILE A 519 -19.33 0.89 5.27
N ALA A 520 -20.40 1.50 4.80
CA ALA A 520 -21.76 1.06 5.14
C ALA A 520 -21.96 -0.42 4.80
N PHE A 521 -21.59 -0.83 3.58
CA PHE A 521 -21.63 -2.22 3.16
C PHE A 521 -20.78 -3.13 4.07
N CYS A 522 -19.55 -2.71 4.41
CA CYS A 522 -18.67 -3.52 5.26
C CYS A 522 -19.27 -3.78 6.64
N ILE A 523 -19.90 -2.77 7.24
CA ILE A 523 -20.60 -2.90 8.53
C ILE A 523 -21.80 -3.84 8.40
N GLU A 524 -22.61 -3.69 7.36
CA GLU A 524 -23.80 -4.50 7.09
C GLU A 524 -23.47 -5.95 6.75
N ALA A 525 -22.39 -6.20 6.03
CA ALA A 525 -21.85 -7.52 5.77
C ALA A 525 -21.25 -8.19 7.03
N GLY A 526 -21.20 -7.44 8.15
CA GLY A 526 -20.70 -7.91 9.44
C GLY A 526 -19.18 -8.02 9.50
N LEU A 527 -18.42 -7.26 8.70
CA LEU A 527 -16.99 -7.17 8.86
C LEU A 527 -16.63 -6.48 10.18
N ASN A 528 -15.41 -6.70 10.67
CA ASN A 528 -14.95 -6.16 11.94
C ASN A 528 -14.15 -4.87 11.76
N TYR A 529 -13.53 -4.67 10.60
CA TYR A 529 -12.70 -3.49 10.34
C TYR A 529 -12.53 -3.20 8.85
N VAL A 530 -12.15 -1.97 8.55
CA VAL A 530 -11.50 -1.58 7.30
C VAL A 530 -10.06 -1.20 7.57
N SER A 531 -9.19 -1.40 6.58
CA SER A 531 -7.79 -0.99 6.62
C SER A 531 -7.50 -0.10 5.42
N CYS A 532 -6.92 1.07 5.66
CA CYS A 532 -6.68 2.07 4.63
C CYS A 532 -5.32 2.75 4.84
N SER A 533 -4.89 3.57 3.88
CA SER A 533 -3.66 4.35 4.05
C SER A 533 -3.73 5.27 5.28
N PRO A 534 -2.61 5.63 5.90
CA PRO A 534 -2.62 6.46 7.11
C PRO A 534 -3.44 7.74 6.96
N TYR A 535 -3.28 8.46 5.85
CA TYR A 535 -4.01 9.69 5.56
C TYR A 535 -5.52 9.50 5.32
N ALA A 536 -5.96 8.28 5.05
CA ALA A 536 -7.38 7.96 4.88
C ALA A 536 -8.08 7.56 6.19
N ILE A 537 -7.35 7.31 7.28
CA ILE A 537 -7.91 6.93 8.58
C ILE A 537 -8.94 7.96 9.08
N PRO A 538 -8.65 9.28 9.10
CA PRO A 538 -9.64 10.27 9.52
C PRO A 538 -10.93 10.24 8.69
N LEU A 539 -10.81 10.00 7.38
CA LEU A 539 -11.95 9.90 6.47
C LEU A 539 -12.81 8.66 6.76
N ALA A 540 -12.16 7.52 6.95
CA ALA A 540 -12.84 6.27 7.30
C ALA A 540 -13.58 6.40 8.66
N LYS A 541 -12.93 6.97 9.66
CA LYS A 541 -13.54 7.22 10.97
C LYS A 541 -14.73 8.15 10.90
N LEU A 542 -14.64 9.23 10.11
CA LEU A 542 -15.78 10.12 9.86
C LEU A 542 -16.94 9.35 9.21
N GLY A 543 -16.67 8.53 8.20
CA GLY A 543 -17.68 7.72 7.52
C GLY A 543 -18.42 6.75 8.47
N ILE A 544 -17.68 6.09 9.36
CA ILE A 544 -18.26 5.19 10.37
C ILE A 544 -19.13 5.97 11.36
N ALA A 545 -18.65 7.09 11.88
CA ALA A 545 -19.41 7.90 12.83
C ALA A 545 -20.70 8.44 12.20
N GLN A 546 -20.65 8.93 10.97
CA GLN A 546 -21.84 9.37 10.21
C GLN A 546 -22.81 8.24 9.98
N TYR A 547 -22.33 7.04 9.60
CA TYR A 547 -23.18 5.86 9.44
C TYR A 547 -23.88 5.50 10.75
N ASN A 548 -23.16 5.44 11.87
CA ASN A 548 -23.71 5.10 13.18
C ASN A 548 -24.73 6.12 13.69
N LEU A 549 -24.52 7.41 13.40
CA LEU A 549 -25.45 8.48 13.76
C LEU A 549 -26.73 8.47 12.92
N ASN A 550 -26.63 8.08 11.65
CA ASN A 550 -27.77 8.11 10.72
C ASN A 550 -28.55 6.79 10.68
N LYS A 551 -28.02 5.72 11.29
CA LYS A 551 -28.73 4.46 11.46
C LYS A 551 -29.64 4.56 12.69
N LYS A 552 -30.85 5.09 12.50
CA LYS A 552 -31.93 5.07 13.49
C LYS A 552 -32.91 3.95 13.21
#